data_9e547078ef34d664fc0fb20eec5e3c55
#
_entry.id   9e547078ef34d664fc0fb20eec5e3c55
#
_cell.length_a   1.000
_cell.length_b   1.000
_cell.length_c   1.000
_cell.angle_alpha   90.00
_cell.angle_beta   90.00
_cell.angle_gamma   90.00
#
_symmetry.space_group_name_H-M   'P 1'
#
loop_
_entity.id
_entity.type
_entity.pdbx_description
1 polymer ?
#
loop_
_entity_poly.entity_id
_entity_poly.type
_entity_poly.pdbx_seq_one_letter_code
_entity_poly.pdbx_strand_id
1 'polypeptide(L)'
;MTTQERLLIDARGTWKPYRVAYEVIKALRGLDTEALVEVITKNDTGLLNDLGTWCRATGHELLGKQPGEGEARLLIRKGELARNDQTMTVVISTASLEHAVYPLDKALAGAVLGLNVNMVFEGAAVRLLKRGYRPRLSGLVGGLFTAKVERVMGDEVGWPLPQESILILEDLGARFYVCSPSMFGYGVHEQDLIVGNYTLGAVVTWADLLARSDIQIFSEAQFDKP
;
A
#
# COMPACT_ATOMS: atom_id res chain seq x y z
N MET A 1 1.11 38.34 -13.85
CA MET A 1 0.87 36.87 -13.90
C MET A 1 1.85 36.24 -12.91
N THR A 2 1.37 35.89 -11.74
CA THR A 2 2.17 35.18 -10.74
C THR A 2 2.45 33.78 -11.29
N THR A 3 3.71 33.47 -11.50
CA THR A 3 4.14 32.10 -11.83
C THR A 3 3.75 31.22 -10.66
N GLN A 4 2.66 30.47 -10.80
CA GLN A 4 2.23 29.52 -9.79
C GLN A 4 3.32 28.46 -9.68
N GLU A 5 3.98 28.40 -8.56
CA GLU A 5 5.07 27.45 -8.28
C GLU A 5 4.52 26.03 -8.45
N ARG A 6 5.05 25.26 -9.39
CA ARG A 6 4.62 23.88 -9.64
C ARG A 6 5.57 22.95 -8.91
N LEU A 7 5.03 22.10 -8.07
CA LEU A 7 5.80 21.04 -7.44
C LEU A 7 6.03 19.91 -8.46
N LEU A 8 7.28 19.49 -8.63
CA LEU A 8 7.67 18.42 -9.56
C LEU A 8 7.93 17.12 -8.78
N ILE A 9 7.28 16.04 -9.21
CA ILE A 9 7.49 14.69 -8.69
C ILE A 9 8.04 13.80 -9.80
N ASP A 10 9.18 13.17 -9.55
CA ASP A 10 9.73 12.14 -10.44
C ASP A 10 9.35 10.75 -9.91
N ALA A 11 8.38 10.15 -10.57
CA ALA A 11 7.85 8.82 -10.25
C ALA A 11 8.21 7.74 -11.28
N ARG A 12 9.26 7.97 -12.11
CA ARG A 12 9.70 7.01 -13.14
C ARG A 12 10.25 5.72 -12.57
N GLY A 13 10.60 5.69 -11.27
CA GLY A 13 11.12 4.51 -10.58
C GLY A 13 10.12 3.39 -10.34
N THR A 14 8.82 3.57 -10.62
CA THR A 14 7.80 2.57 -10.33
C THR A 14 6.81 2.34 -11.47
N TRP A 15 6.29 1.10 -11.54
CA TRP A 15 5.13 0.71 -12.38
C TRP A 15 3.83 0.63 -11.56
N LYS A 16 3.86 0.97 -10.26
CA LYS A 16 2.71 0.83 -9.36
C LYS A 16 1.93 2.15 -9.23
N PRO A 17 0.69 2.22 -9.73
CA PRO A 17 -0.12 3.45 -9.71
C PRO A 17 -0.32 4.00 -8.30
N TYR A 18 -0.59 3.13 -7.32
CA TYR A 18 -0.78 3.54 -5.93
C TYR A 18 0.48 4.17 -5.32
N ARG A 19 1.68 3.75 -5.76
CA ARG A 19 2.92 4.37 -5.29
C ARG A 19 3.09 5.79 -5.84
N VAL A 20 2.76 5.99 -7.10
CA VAL A 20 2.72 7.35 -7.70
C VAL A 20 1.69 8.20 -6.97
N ALA A 21 0.47 7.68 -6.76
CA ALA A 21 -0.58 8.37 -6.02
C ALA A 21 -0.14 8.73 -4.59
N TYR A 22 0.54 7.83 -3.89
CA TYR A 22 1.08 8.08 -2.55
C TYR A 22 2.10 9.24 -2.55
N GLU A 23 3.02 9.30 -3.50
CA GLU A 23 3.96 10.42 -3.60
C GLU A 23 3.24 11.75 -3.88
N VAL A 24 2.20 11.72 -4.72
CA VAL A 24 1.36 12.89 -4.96
C VAL A 24 0.60 13.30 -3.68
N ILE A 25 0.01 12.35 -2.96
CA ILE A 25 -0.66 12.61 -1.67
C ILE A 25 0.29 13.29 -0.69
N LYS A 26 1.52 12.77 -0.54
CA LYS A 26 2.54 13.38 0.33
C LYS A 26 2.86 14.82 -0.09
N ALA A 27 3.06 15.02 -1.37
CA ALA A 27 3.38 16.33 -1.91
C ALA A 27 2.24 17.34 -1.76
N LEU A 28 1.00 16.89 -1.81
CA LEU A 28 -0.19 17.72 -1.63
C LEU A 28 -0.55 17.98 -0.15
N ARG A 29 0.07 17.27 0.80
CA ARG A 29 -0.15 17.53 2.23
C ARG A 29 0.26 18.97 2.58
N GLY A 30 -0.62 19.69 3.23
CA GLY A 30 -0.36 21.07 3.66
C GLY A 30 -0.45 22.14 2.56
N LEU A 31 -0.70 21.78 1.31
CA LEU A 31 -0.98 22.75 0.23
C LEU A 31 -2.48 23.11 0.21
N ASP A 32 -2.78 24.29 -0.29
CA ASP A 32 -4.16 24.73 -0.53
C ASP A 32 -4.80 23.96 -1.70
N THR A 33 -6.14 23.98 -1.77
CA THR A 33 -6.88 23.62 -2.97
C THR A 33 -6.39 24.46 -4.16
N GLU A 34 -6.49 23.94 -5.37
CA GLU A 34 -5.97 24.53 -6.62
C GLU A 34 -4.43 24.46 -6.77
N ALA A 35 -3.67 23.93 -5.78
CA ALA A 35 -2.23 23.72 -5.96
C ALA A 35 -1.96 22.74 -7.11
N LEU A 36 -0.90 23.03 -7.88
CA LEU A 36 -0.52 22.26 -9.05
C LEU A 36 0.70 21.39 -8.78
N VAL A 37 0.60 20.12 -9.17
CA VAL A 37 1.70 19.16 -9.12
C VAL A 37 1.93 18.61 -10.52
N GLU A 38 3.18 18.67 -10.97
CA GLU A 38 3.63 18.00 -12.19
C GLU A 38 4.27 16.67 -11.82
N VAL A 39 3.80 15.58 -12.42
CA VAL A 39 4.30 14.22 -12.17
C VAL A 39 4.95 13.70 -13.44
N ILE A 40 6.21 13.28 -13.36
CA ILE A 40 6.87 12.53 -14.42
C ILE A 40 6.79 11.06 -14.05
N THR A 41 6.20 10.25 -14.95
CA THR A 41 6.03 8.81 -14.74
C THR A 41 6.33 8.03 -16.02
N LYS A 42 6.30 6.71 -15.96
CA LYS A 42 6.41 5.86 -17.14
C LYS A 42 5.21 6.07 -18.06
N ASN A 43 5.43 6.07 -19.37
CA ASN A 43 4.35 6.14 -20.36
C ASN A 43 3.72 4.76 -20.57
N ASP A 44 2.97 4.30 -19.59
CA ASP A 44 2.22 3.05 -19.61
C ASP A 44 0.72 3.33 -19.51
N THR A 45 -0.06 2.73 -20.40
CA THR A 45 -1.51 3.00 -20.51
C THR A 45 -2.27 2.61 -19.24
N GLY A 46 -1.94 1.47 -18.62
CA GLY A 46 -2.56 0.99 -17.38
C GLY A 46 -2.29 1.95 -16.23
N LEU A 47 -1.01 2.28 -16.00
CA LEU A 47 -0.58 3.23 -14.98
C LEU A 47 -1.28 4.59 -15.12
N LEU A 48 -1.34 5.12 -16.34
CA LEU A 48 -1.96 6.42 -16.61
C LEU A 48 -3.48 6.41 -16.44
N ASN A 49 -4.14 5.32 -16.77
CA ASN A 49 -5.58 5.15 -16.55
C ASN A 49 -5.91 5.05 -15.07
N ASP A 50 -5.10 4.31 -14.30
CA ASP A 50 -5.28 4.19 -12.85
C ASP A 50 -5.05 5.52 -12.13
N LEU A 51 -4.05 6.31 -12.55
CA LEU A 51 -3.85 7.65 -11.99
C LEU A 51 -5.01 8.59 -12.32
N GLY A 52 -5.57 8.51 -13.53
CA GLY A 52 -6.78 9.25 -13.89
C GLY A 52 -8.00 8.80 -13.07
N THR A 53 -8.13 7.51 -12.79
CA THR A 53 -9.17 6.97 -11.92
C THR A 53 -9.00 7.44 -10.48
N TRP A 54 -7.77 7.41 -9.96
CA TRP A 54 -7.43 7.93 -8.64
C TRP A 54 -7.79 9.42 -8.51
N CYS A 55 -7.40 10.26 -9.45
CA CYS A 55 -7.75 11.67 -9.43
C CYS A 55 -9.26 11.88 -9.31
N ARG A 56 -10.06 11.21 -10.16
CA ARG A 56 -11.52 11.32 -10.12
C ARG A 56 -12.12 10.83 -8.81
N ALA A 57 -11.63 9.72 -8.28
CA ALA A 57 -12.17 9.12 -7.06
C ALA A 57 -11.85 9.95 -5.81
N THR A 58 -10.73 10.68 -5.80
CA THR A 58 -10.28 11.46 -4.66
C THR A 58 -10.56 12.96 -4.76
N GLY A 59 -11.27 13.40 -5.83
CA GLY A 59 -11.62 14.80 -6.02
C GLY A 59 -10.51 15.67 -6.60
N HIS A 60 -9.38 15.08 -7.01
CA HIS A 60 -8.33 15.78 -7.74
C HIS A 60 -8.66 15.87 -9.23
N GLU A 61 -8.05 16.81 -9.93
CA GLU A 61 -8.24 16.98 -11.36
C GLU A 61 -6.96 16.75 -12.16
N LEU A 62 -7.04 15.86 -13.14
CA LEU A 62 -5.98 15.65 -14.11
C LEU A 62 -6.16 16.65 -15.25
N LEU A 63 -5.41 17.77 -15.22
CA LEU A 63 -5.51 18.88 -16.17
C LEU A 63 -4.89 18.56 -17.52
N GLY A 64 -3.83 17.76 -17.53
CA GLY A 64 -3.09 17.48 -18.75
C GLY A 64 -2.29 16.19 -18.66
N LYS A 65 -2.12 15.58 -19.84
CA LYS A 65 -1.31 14.38 -20.03
C LYS A 65 -0.50 14.59 -21.31
N GLN A 66 0.81 14.61 -21.16
CA GLN A 66 1.75 14.74 -22.28
C GLN A 66 2.58 13.45 -22.37
N PRO A 67 2.21 12.52 -23.26
CA PRO A 67 3.01 11.33 -23.49
C PRO A 67 4.28 11.69 -24.24
N GLY A 68 5.41 11.11 -23.81
CA GLY A 68 6.70 11.17 -24.47
C GLY A 68 7.23 9.77 -24.76
N GLU A 69 8.44 9.69 -25.27
CA GLU A 69 9.11 8.41 -25.50
C GLU A 69 9.57 7.81 -24.16
N GLY A 70 8.90 6.73 -23.71
CA GLY A 70 9.20 6.05 -22.45
C GLY A 70 8.70 6.74 -21.17
N GLU A 71 8.34 8.01 -21.22
CA GLU A 71 7.82 8.77 -20.07
C GLU A 71 6.57 9.56 -20.42
N ALA A 72 5.79 9.91 -19.40
CA ALA A 72 4.64 10.81 -19.52
C ALA A 72 4.71 11.89 -18.43
N ARG A 73 4.23 13.09 -18.76
CA ARG A 73 4.08 14.19 -17.82
C ARG A 73 2.60 14.42 -17.56
N LEU A 74 2.23 14.42 -16.29
CA LEU A 74 0.87 14.64 -15.83
C LEU A 74 0.83 15.95 -15.04
N LEU A 75 -0.17 16.78 -15.30
CA LEU A 75 -0.44 17.96 -14.48
C LEU A 75 -1.71 17.69 -13.68
N ILE A 76 -1.55 17.66 -12.35
CA ILE A 76 -2.62 17.36 -11.39
C ILE A 76 -2.90 18.63 -10.57
N ARG A 77 -4.17 19.00 -10.48
CA ARG A 77 -4.65 20.05 -9.60
C ARG A 77 -5.25 19.45 -8.36
N LYS A 78 -4.86 19.98 -7.20
CA LYS A 78 -5.46 19.58 -5.93
C LYS A 78 -6.90 20.06 -5.87
N GLY A 79 -7.84 19.14 -5.76
CA GLY A 79 -9.23 19.41 -5.49
C GLY A 79 -9.59 19.19 -4.02
N GLU A 80 -10.85 19.40 -3.68
CA GLU A 80 -11.41 19.00 -2.40
C GLU A 80 -11.47 17.48 -2.32
N LEU A 81 -10.91 16.92 -1.23
CA LEU A 81 -10.90 15.48 -1.04
C LEU A 81 -12.33 14.93 -0.94
N ALA A 82 -12.69 14.08 -1.85
CA ALA A 82 -13.92 13.31 -1.75
C ALA A 82 -13.83 12.40 -0.52
N ARG A 83 -14.78 12.51 0.41
CA ARG A 83 -14.89 11.57 1.54
C ARG A 83 -15.37 10.23 1.01
N ASN A 84 -14.62 9.20 1.33
CA ASN A 84 -15.04 7.82 1.11
C ASN A 84 -15.23 7.16 2.47
N ASP A 85 -16.48 6.93 2.85
CA ASP A 85 -16.83 6.32 4.15
C ASP A 85 -16.77 4.79 4.10
N GLN A 86 -16.49 4.19 2.94
CA GLN A 86 -16.39 2.74 2.78
C GLN A 86 -15.21 2.18 3.55
N THR A 87 -15.42 1.01 4.13
CA THR A 87 -14.43 0.28 4.90
C THR A 87 -13.95 -0.96 4.14
N MET A 88 -12.64 -1.09 4.02
CA MET A 88 -11.97 -2.28 3.48
C MET A 88 -11.24 -3.01 4.60
N THR A 89 -11.52 -4.29 4.80
CA THR A 89 -10.74 -5.14 5.72
C THR A 89 -9.95 -6.16 4.92
N VAL A 90 -8.64 -6.18 5.16
CA VAL A 90 -7.68 -7.09 4.53
C VAL A 90 -7.08 -8.00 5.60
N VAL A 91 -7.29 -9.30 5.47
CA VAL A 91 -6.77 -10.32 6.38
C VAL A 91 -5.57 -11.00 5.75
N ILE A 92 -4.44 -10.96 6.44
CA ILE A 92 -3.19 -11.62 6.02
C ILE A 92 -2.85 -12.69 7.06
N SER A 93 -2.73 -13.95 6.59
CA SER A 93 -2.46 -15.10 7.46
C SER A 93 -1.08 -15.73 7.22
N THR A 94 -0.40 -15.35 6.14
CA THR A 94 0.90 -15.90 5.73
C THR A 94 1.99 -14.85 5.72
N ALA A 95 3.24 -15.25 5.98
CA ALA A 95 4.40 -14.38 5.98
C ALA A 95 5.32 -14.58 4.77
N SER A 96 4.94 -15.41 3.79
CA SER A 96 5.74 -15.59 2.58
C SER A 96 5.62 -14.37 1.66
N LEU A 97 6.70 -14.07 0.92
CA LEU A 97 6.80 -12.86 0.10
C LEU A 97 5.68 -12.78 -0.94
N GLU A 98 5.51 -13.84 -1.74
CA GLU A 98 4.56 -13.90 -2.85
C GLU A 98 3.09 -13.84 -2.42
N HIS A 99 2.78 -14.33 -1.21
CA HIS A 99 1.41 -14.32 -0.70
C HIS A 99 1.07 -13.07 0.11
N ALA A 100 2.08 -12.33 0.59
CA ALA A 100 1.88 -11.08 1.32
C ALA A 100 1.72 -9.86 0.39
N VAL A 101 2.43 -9.83 -0.74
CA VAL A 101 2.47 -8.63 -1.61
C VAL A 101 1.12 -8.29 -2.23
N TYR A 102 0.36 -9.26 -2.73
CA TYR A 102 -0.91 -8.97 -3.41
C TYR A 102 -2.01 -8.40 -2.50
N PRO A 103 -2.26 -8.93 -1.29
CA PRO A 103 -3.21 -8.30 -0.37
C PRO A 103 -2.72 -6.91 0.10
N LEU A 104 -1.42 -6.71 0.30
CA LEU A 104 -0.85 -5.41 0.62
C LEU A 104 -1.03 -4.40 -0.52
N ASP A 105 -0.84 -4.81 -1.78
CA ASP A 105 -1.10 -3.98 -2.96
C ASP A 105 -2.56 -3.48 -2.99
N LYS A 106 -3.51 -4.37 -2.76
CA LYS A 106 -4.92 -4.03 -2.75
C LYS A 106 -5.28 -3.10 -1.59
N ALA A 107 -4.67 -3.33 -0.43
CA ALA A 107 -4.81 -2.43 0.72
C ALA A 107 -4.26 -1.03 0.41
N LEU A 108 -3.08 -0.93 -0.21
CA LEU A 108 -2.49 0.33 -0.65
C LEU A 108 -3.37 1.04 -1.68
N ALA A 109 -3.90 0.31 -2.66
CA ALA A 109 -4.83 0.87 -3.63
C ALA A 109 -6.09 1.43 -2.95
N GLY A 110 -6.67 0.69 -1.98
CA GLY A 110 -7.80 1.16 -1.18
C GLY A 110 -7.46 2.42 -0.36
N ALA A 111 -6.30 2.43 0.30
CA ALA A 111 -5.87 3.55 1.13
C ALA A 111 -5.65 4.82 0.30
N VAL A 112 -5.01 4.75 -0.87
CA VAL A 112 -4.83 5.93 -1.74
C VAL A 112 -6.15 6.42 -2.37
N LEU A 113 -7.16 5.54 -2.49
CA LEU A 113 -8.52 5.90 -2.89
C LEU A 113 -9.35 6.52 -1.74
N GLY A 114 -8.78 6.65 -0.54
CA GLY A 114 -9.44 7.24 0.61
C GLY A 114 -10.38 6.29 1.36
N LEU A 115 -10.30 4.97 1.14
CA LEU A 115 -11.04 3.98 1.92
C LEU A 115 -10.51 3.92 3.36
N ASN A 116 -11.39 3.58 4.31
CA ASN A 116 -11.00 3.25 5.68
C ASN A 116 -10.43 1.82 5.70
N VAL A 117 -9.11 1.68 5.68
CA VAL A 117 -8.46 0.37 5.58
C VAL A 117 -8.17 -0.21 6.97
N ASN A 118 -8.67 -1.43 7.22
CA ASN A 118 -8.32 -2.26 8.36
C ASN A 118 -7.41 -3.41 7.90
N MET A 119 -6.24 -3.52 8.51
CA MET A 119 -5.26 -4.57 8.24
C MET A 119 -5.25 -5.56 9.39
N VAL A 120 -5.63 -6.80 9.14
CA VAL A 120 -5.62 -7.89 10.13
C VAL A 120 -4.43 -8.80 9.85
N PHE A 121 -3.57 -8.98 10.87
CA PHE A 121 -2.44 -9.89 10.81
C PHE A 121 -2.64 -11.06 11.78
N GLU A 122 -2.77 -12.25 11.24
CA GLU A 122 -2.95 -13.48 12.01
C GLU A 122 -2.02 -14.60 11.52
N GLY A 123 -1.94 -15.70 12.26
CA GLY A 123 -1.05 -16.79 11.90
C GLY A 123 0.39 -16.32 11.72
N ALA A 124 1.06 -16.85 10.71
CA ALA A 124 2.44 -16.51 10.40
C ALA A 124 2.63 -15.02 10.00
N ALA A 125 1.57 -14.35 9.53
CA ALA A 125 1.66 -12.96 9.06
C ALA A 125 2.07 -11.96 10.15
N VAL A 126 1.88 -12.28 11.44
CA VAL A 126 2.37 -11.40 12.53
C VAL A 126 3.88 -11.15 12.46
N ARG A 127 4.64 -12.06 11.83
CA ARG A 127 6.09 -11.89 11.60
C ARG A 127 6.39 -10.75 10.63
N LEU A 128 5.47 -10.41 9.70
CA LEU A 128 5.64 -9.28 8.78
C LEU A 128 5.75 -7.95 9.54
N LEU A 129 5.12 -7.87 10.71
CA LEU A 129 5.16 -6.70 11.58
C LEU A 129 6.43 -6.66 12.45
N LYS A 130 7.20 -7.74 12.52
CA LYS A 130 8.40 -7.81 13.36
C LYS A 130 9.56 -7.04 12.72
N ARG A 131 10.15 -6.12 13.46
CA ARG A 131 11.31 -5.33 13.03
C ARG A 131 12.44 -6.22 12.52
N GLY A 132 12.91 -5.94 11.30
CA GLY A 132 13.99 -6.68 10.66
C GLY A 132 13.60 -8.06 10.12
N TYR A 133 12.31 -8.45 10.19
CA TYR A 133 11.86 -9.67 9.54
C TYR A 133 11.93 -9.51 8.02
N ARG A 134 12.48 -10.52 7.35
CA ARG A 134 12.55 -10.58 5.88
C ARG A 134 11.70 -11.75 5.39
N PRO A 135 10.56 -11.48 4.75
CA PRO A 135 9.75 -12.54 4.15
C PRO A 135 10.54 -13.27 3.08
N ARG A 136 10.32 -14.57 2.98
CA ARG A 136 10.97 -15.42 1.97
C ARG A 136 9.91 -15.99 1.05
N LEU A 137 10.33 -16.38 -0.16
CA LEU A 137 9.48 -17.18 -1.03
C LEU A 137 9.18 -18.52 -0.38
N SER A 138 7.96 -19.01 -0.54
CA SER A 138 7.56 -20.33 -0.04
C SER A 138 8.23 -21.47 -0.82
N GLY A 139 8.19 -22.68 -0.25
CA GLY A 139 8.73 -23.88 -0.87
C GLY A 139 10.19 -24.18 -0.55
N LEU A 140 10.61 -25.42 -0.90
CA LEU A 140 11.88 -26.01 -0.45
C LEU A 140 13.12 -25.22 -0.91
N VAL A 141 13.06 -24.56 -2.06
CA VAL A 141 14.16 -23.77 -2.64
C VAL A 141 13.86 -22.28 -2.71
N GLY A 142 12.68 -21.83 -2.24
CA GLY A 142 12.23 -20.44 -2.35
C GLY A 142 13.24 -19.47 -1.73
N GLY A 143 13.81 -19.81 -0.59
CA GLY A 143 14.81 -18.98 0.08
C GLY A 143 16.07 -18.67 -0.75
N LEU A 144 16.44 -19.54 -1.71
CA LEU A 144 17.60 -19.31 -2.58
C LEU A 144 17.33 -18.23 -3.65
N PHE A 145 16.09 -18.05 -4.02
CA PHE A 145 15.67 -17.09 -5.06
C PHE A 145 15.11 -15.79 -4.51
N THR A 146 14.83 -15.72 -3.21
CA THR A 146 14.21 -14.55 -2.55
C THR A 146 14.96 -13.26 -2.89
N ALA A 147 16.27 -13.21 -2.72
CA ALA A 147 17.06 -11.99 -2.99
C ALA A 147 16.98 -11.53 -4.46
N LYS A 148 16.91 -12.48 -5.40
CA LYS A 148 16.73 -12.14 -6.83
C LYS A 148 15.35 -11.55 -7.10
N VAL A 149 14.31 -12.14 -6.51
CA VAL A 149 12.92 -11.67 -6.69
C VAL A 149 12.73 -10.31 -6.01
N GLU A 150 13.24 -10.12 -4.78
CA GLU A 150 13.22 -8.82 -4.09
C GLU A 150 13.86 -7.72 -4.93
N ARG A 151 15.03 -8.01 -5.53
CA ARG A 151 15.70 -7.04 -6.40
C ARG A 151 14.87 -6.70 -7.62
N VAL A 152 14.31 -7.68 -8.33
CA VAL A 152 13.45 -7.43 -9.49
C VAL A 152 12.21 -6.63 -9.08
N MET A 153 11.58 -7.00 -7.98
CA MET A 153 10.41 -6.28 -7.47
C MET A 153 10.76 -4.84 -7.10
N GLY A 154 11.80 -4.62 -6.31
CA GLY A 154 12.19 -3.29 -5.85
C GLY A 154 12.80 -2.43 -6.95
N ASP A 155 13.88 -2.90 -7.58
CA ASP A 155 14.69 -2.07 -8.46
C ASP A 155 14.10 -1.92 -9.87
N GLU A 156 13.50 -2.99 -10.42
CA GLU A 156 13.01 -2.99 -11.81
C GLU A 156 11.53 -2.57 -11.90
N VAL A 157 10.70 -3.05 -10.97
CA VAL A 157 9.26 -2.80 -10.97
C VAL A 157 8.87 -1.64 -10.03
N GLY A 158 9.72 -1.32 -9.06
CA GLY A 158 9.42 -0.34 -8.01
C GLY A 158 8.26 -0.79 -7.13
N TRP A 159 8.17 -2.09 -6.86
CA TRP A 159 7.17 -2.71 -6.01
C TRP A 159 7.67 -2.65 -4.56
N PRO A 160 6.96 -2.00 -3.64
CA PRO A 160 7.41 -1.94 -2.26
C PRO A 160 7.41 -3.34 -1.64
N LEU A 161 8.44 -3.64 -0.86
CA LEU A 161 8.48 -4.87 -0.09
C LEU A 161 7.42 -4.83 1.03
N PRO A 162 7.01 -5.99 1.58
CA PRO A 162 5.90 -6.05 2.54
C PRO A 162 6.02 -5.07 3.73
N GLN A 163 7.19 -4.95 4.35
CA GLN A 163 7.36 -4.01 5.46
C GLN A 163 7.27 -2.53 5.02
N GLU A 164 7.77 -2.20 3.84
CA GLU A 164 7.61 -0.86 3.26
C GLU A 164 6.12 -0.57 2.97
N SER A 165 5.40 -1.54 2.40
CA SER A 165 3.96 -1.43 2.17
C SER A 165 3.18 -1.18 3.45
N ILE A 166 3.53 -1.88 4.53
CA ILE A 166 2.92 -1.73 5.86
C ILE A 166 3.15 -0.32 6.41
N LEU A 167 4.38 0.21 6.30
CA LEU A 167 4.68 1.58 6.75
C LEU A 167 3.97 2.65 5.91
N ILE A 168 3.83 2.45 4.60
CA ILE A 168 3.04 3.34 3.73
C ILE A 168 1.56 3.31 4.15
N LEU A 169 1.02 2.12 4.44
CA LEU A 169 -0.35 1.98 4.93
C LEU A 169 -0.56 2.70 6.26
N GLU A 170 0.39 2.61 7.20
CA GLU A 170 0.35 3.35 8.45
C GLU A 170 0.33 4.88 8.22
N ASP A 171 1.21 5.37 7.33
CA ASP A 171 1.27 6.80 6.96
C ASP A 171 -0.02 7.29 6.27
N LEU A 172 -0.72 6.41 5.55
CA LEU A 172 -2.03 6.67 4.95
C LEU A 172 -3.19 6.52 5.94
N GLY A 173 -2.94 6.17 7.20
CA GLY A 173 -3.94 6.10 8.27
C GLY A 173 -4.67 4.76 8.36
N ALA A 174 -4.15 3.69 7.77
CA ALA A 174 -4.69 2.35 7.97
C ALA A 174 -4.62 1.93 9.45
N ARG A 175 -5.62 1.16 9.90
CA ARG A 175 -5.69 0.61 11.24
C ARG A 175 -5.17 -0.83 11.25
N PHE A 176 -4.32 -1.14 12.23
CA PHE A 176 -3.70 -2.45 12.33
C PHE A 176 -4.31 -3.25 13.47
N TYR A 177 -4.66 -4.49 13.19
CA TYR A 177 -5.20 -5.45 14.14
C TYR A 177 -4.31 -6.69 14.15
N VAL A 178 -3.77 -7.03 15.30
CA VAL A 178 -2.72 -8.05 15.45
C VAL A 178 -3.20 -9.17 16.35
N CYS A 179 -3.11 -10.39 15.89
CA CYS A 179 -3.57 -11.58 16.60
C CYS A 179 -2.65 -11.93 17.78
N SER A 180 -3.11 -11.70 19.02
CA SER A 180 -2.33 -12.00 20.22
C SER A 180 -1.92 -13.48 20.33
N PRO A 181 -2.80 -14.48 20.10
CA PRO A 181 -2.40 -15.89 20.09
C PRO A 181 -1.32 -16.19 19.05
N SER A 182 -1.40 -15.56 17.86
CA SER A 182 -0.39 -15.74 16.82
C SER A 182 0.94 -15.11 17.22
N MET A 183 0.92 -13.91 17.80
CA MET A 183 2.14 -13.27 18.32
C MET A 183 2.85 -14.20 19.31
N PHE A 184 2.11 -14.78 20.28
CA PHE A 184 2.67 -15.73 21.22
C PHE A 184 3.26 -16.96 20.51
N GLY A 185 2.51 -17.57 19.59
CA GLY A 185 2.93 -18.78 18.86
C GLY A 185 4.17 -18.57 17.97
N TYR A 186 4.34 -17.38 17.42
CA TYR A 186 5.48 -17.05 16.53
C TYR A 186 6.60 -16.22 17.21
N GLY A 187 6.54 -16.03 18.51
CA GLY A 187 7.59 -15.33 19.27
C GLY A 187 7.75 -13.86 18.85
N VAL A 188 6.64 -13.19 18.55
CA VAL A 188 6.59 -11.76 18.24
C VAL A 188 6.10 -11.02 19.47
N HIS A 189 6.82 -10.01 19.92
CA HIS A 189 6.44 -9.19 21.07
C HIS A 189 6.04 -7.79 20.60
N GLU A 190 5.24 -7.07 21.40
CA GLU A 190 4.76 -5.73 21.06
C GLU A 190 5.90 -4.75 20.75
N GLN A 191 6.99 -4.84 21.51
CA GLN A 191 8.19 -4.02 21.31
C GLN A 191 8.92 -4.28 19.97
N ASP A 192 8.66 -5.42 19.34
CA ASP A 192 9.23 -5.80 18.05
C ASP A 192 8.46 -5.19 16.87
N LEU A 193 7.24 -4.70 17.09
CA LEU A 193 6.37 -4.25 16.01
C LEU A 193 6.92 -2.98 15.34
N ILE A 194 6.78 -2.92 14.02
CA ILE A 194 7.17 -1.76 13.20
C ILE A 194 6.07 -0.70 13.14
N VAL A 195 4.83 -1.06 13.46
CA VAL A 195 3.67 -0.16 13.50
C VAL A 195 3.43 0.35 14.91
N GLY A 196 3.07 1.63 15.04
CA GLY A 196 2.81 2.27 16.32
C GLY A 196 1.34 2.30 16.71
N ASN A 197 0.43 2.27 15.72
CA ASN A 197 -1.01 2.33 15.94
C ASN A 197 -1.65 0.99 15.62
N TYR A 198 -1.77 0.12 16.63
CA TYR A 198 -2.37 -1.21 16.48
C TYR A 198 -3.32 -1.55 17.61
N THR A 199 -4.20 -2.51 17.37
CA THR A 199 -5.10 -3.11 18.34
C THR A 199 -4.83 -4.60 18.42
N LEU A 200 -4.59 -5.10 19.64
CA LEU A 200 -4.52 -6.55 19.88
C LEU A 200 -5.92 -7.14 19.89
N GLY A 201 -6.07 -8.28 19.22
CA GLY A 201 -7.35 -8.96 19.14
C GLY A 201 -7.21 -10.44 18.79
N ALA A 202 -8.34 -11.07 18.52
CA ALA A 202 -8.43 -12.44 18.08
C ALA A 202 -9.69 -12.62 17.21
N VAL A 203 -10.05 -13.85 16.89
CA VAL A 203 -11.08 -14.24 15.93
C VAL A 203 -12.44 -13.52 16.10
N VAL A 204 -12.86 -13.20 17.33
CA VAL A 204 -14.13 -12.47 17.56
C VAL A 204 -14.03 -11.02 17.05
N THR A 205 -12.90 -10.37 17.30
CA THR A 205 -12.62 -9.03 16.75
C THR A 205 -12.62 -9.05 15.22
N TRP A 206 -12.03 -10.08 14.60
CA TRP A 206 -12.03 -10.23 13.15
C TRP A 206 -13.43 -10.40 12.58
N ALA A 207 -14.25 -11.22 13.21
CA ALA A 207 -15.64 -11.44 12.79
C ALA A 207 -16.45 -10.14 12.83
N ASP A 208 -16.27 -9.32 13.86
CA ASP A 208 -16.95 -8.01 13.97
C ASP A 208 -16.44 -7.02 12.91
N LEU A 209 -15.12 -6.94 12.69
CA LEU A 209 -14.54 -6.09 11.65
C LEU A 209 -15.05 -6.48 10.25
N LEU A 210 -15.02 -7.77 9.94
CA LEU A 210 -15.49 -8.29 8.66
C LEU A 210 -16.98 -8.04 8.45
N ALA A 211 -17.81 -8.23 9.49
CA ALA A 211 -19.25 -7.99 9.41
C ALA A 211 -19.61 -6.52 9.10
N ARG A 212 -18.72 -5.58 9.42
CA ARG A 212 -18.92 -4.15 9.19
C ARG A 212 -18.18 -3.61 7.96
N SER A 213 -17.48 -4.46 7.21
CA SER A 213 -16.68 -4.03 6.06
C SER A 213 -17.45 -4.15 4.76
N ASP A 214 -17.39 -3.10 3.95
CA ASP A 214 -17.95 -3.07 2.60
C ASP A 214 -17.13 -3.94 1.65
N ILE A 215 -15.82 -4.01 1.85
CA ILE A 215 -14.87 -4.77 1.03
C ILE A 215 -14.05 -5.67 1.95
N GLN A 216 -13.98 -6.95 1.62
CA GLN A 216 -13.21 -7.95 2.37
C GLN A 216 -12.20 -8.64 1.45
N ILE A 217 -10.94 -8.69 1.87
CA ILE A 217 -9.86 -9.35 1.13
C ILE A 217 -9.14 -10.30 2.07
N PHE A 218 -8.95 -11.53 1.62
CA PHE A 218 -8.22 -12.56 2.35
C PHE A 218 -6.98 -12.97 1.55
N SER A 219 -5.83 -13.07 2.25
CA SER A 219 -4.71 -13.82 1.68
C SER A 219 -5.03 -15.31 1.69
N GLU A 220 -4.55 -16.05 0.69
CA GLU A 220 -4.63 -17.49 0.72
C GLU A 220 -3.90 -18.03 1.96
N ALA A 221 -4.62 -18.80 2.78
CA ALA A 221 -4.03 -19.48 3.92
C ALA A 221 -3.21 -20.67 3.41
N GLN A 222 -1.90 -20.51 3.31
CA GLN A 222 -0.99 -21.65 3.27
C GLN A 222 -0.56 -21.94 4.71
N PHE A 223 -0.78 -23.17 5.16
CA PHE A 223 -0.18 -23.65 6.40
C PHE A 223 1.31 -23.84 6.12
N ASP A 224 2.11 -22.84 6.43
CA ASP A 224 3.56 -23.01 6.51
C ASP A 224 3.82 -24.09 7.56
N LYS A 225 4.42 -25.21 7.14
CA LYS A 225 4.86 -26.22 8.10
C LYS A 225 5.83 -25.53 9.08
N PRO A 226 5.68 -25.82 10.37
CA PRO A 226 6.54 -25.24 11.41
C PRO A 226 8.02 -25.52 11.15
#